data_89b3e344af56819e61bd10dfda239af2
#
_entry.id   89b3e344af56819e61bd10dfda239af2
#
_cell.length_a   1.000
_cell.length_b   1.000
_cell.length_c   1.000
_cell.angle_alpha   90.00
_cell.angle_beta   90.00
_cell.angle_gamma   90.00
#
_symmetry.space_group_name_H-M   'P 1'
#
loop_
_entity.id
_entity.type
_entity.pdbx_description
1 polymer ?
#
loop_
_entity_poly.entity_id
_entity_poly.type
_entity_poly.pdbx_seq_one_letter_code
_entity_poly.pdbx_strand_id
1 'polypeptide(L)'
;TLLTDTSINTDAAAWSYQSEKETADAIDILWNILKSRHQIPSSKVHIVMSSGLMQELDKYKKVEYFANVIRPVSLDPSIKITYITPEQEAQLSLLGIVPQKRRFTATQIDVGSGNTKGGYFDANKKFVPVTFPLGTKSFQRLIESKTAGDLSEYVKTADAIWRDSLRNTVINEFVVKQDVRNRDIMYISGGIVWAIASLMRPESCNNNYTELTAQEISEFRRMLFTDYDKLIKPDLSFIKVPEQERACQKNINRVLKTYDRKALLAGAIWFDDLVQEINTVNPNKKL
;
A
#
# COMPACT_ATOMS: atom_id res chain seq x y z
N THR A 1 -7.06 -5.62 -19.81
CA THR A 1 -8.16 -4.77 -19.33
C THR A 1 -8.79 -5.41 -18.12
N LEU A 2 -8.90 -4.70 -16.99
CA LEU A 2 -9.64 -5.16 -15.82
C LEU A 2 -11.14 -5.13 -16.16
N LEU A 3 -11.82 -6.27 -16.04
CA LEU A 3 -13.26 -6.37 -16.35
C LEU A 3 -14.11 -6.04 -15.14
N THR A 4 -13.64 -6.40 -13.94
CA THR A 4 -14.33 -6.12 -12.68
C THR A 4 -13.31 -6.07 -11.55
N ASP A 5 -13.65 -5.35 -10.50
CA ASP A 5 -12.89 -5.21 -9.27
C ASP A 5 -13.84 -5.43 -8.08
N THR A 6 -13.48 -6.33 -7.19
CA THR A 6 -14.22 -6.60 -5.94
C THR A 6 -13.23 -6.82 -4.82
N SER A 7 -13.47 -6.20 -3.67
CA SER A 7 -12.64 -6.37 -2.48
C SER A 7 -13.49 -6.66 -1.24
N ILE A 8 -12.97 -7.53 -0.38
CA ILE A 8 -13.53 -7.83 0.94
C ILE A 8 -12.42 -7.54 1.95
N ASN A 9 -12.72 -6.66 2.91
CA ASN A 9 -11.75 -6.32 3.95
C ASN A 9 -11.69 -7.46 4.98
N THR A 10 -10.48 -7.95 5.24
CA THR A 10 -10.16 -8.89 6.32
C THR A 10 -8.92 -8.40 7.04
N ASP A 11 -8.76 -8.73 8.32
CA ASP A 11 -7.52 -8.49 9.04
C ASP A 11 -6.76 -9.81 9.22
N ALA A 12 -6.27 -10.36 8.11
CA ALA A 12 -5.54 -11.62 8.09
C ALA A 12 -4.31 -11.63 9.02
N ALA A 13 -3.77 -10.46 9.38
CA ALA A 13 -2.62 -10.30 10.25
C ALA A 13 -2.96 -10.22 11.75
N ALA A 14 -4.24 -10.21 12.12
CA ALA A 14 -4.67 -10.12 13.53
C ALA A 14 -4.47 -11.41 14.34
N TRP A 15 -4.14 -12.53 13.69
CA TRP A 15 -3.80 -13.80 14.34
C TRP A 15 -4.87 -14.34 15.31
N SER A 16 -6.12 -14.18 14.97
CA SER A 16 -7.23 -14.70 15.75
C SER A 16 -8.00 -15.73 14.93
N TYR A 17 -8.63 -16.67 15.60
CA TYR A 17 -9.58 -17.59 14.96
C TYR A 17 -10.64 -16.87 14.13
N GLN A 18 -11.10 -15.72 14.62
CA GLN A 18 -12.08 -14.90 13.90
C GLN A 18 -11.50 -14.35 12.60
N SER A 19 -10.27 -13.83 12.62
CA SER A 19 -9.64 -13.28 11.41
C SER A 19 -9.30 -14.35 10.37
N GLU A 20 -8.91 -15.55 10.82
CA GLU A 20 -8.69 -16.71 9.95
C GLU A 20 -10.00 -17.11 9.26
N LYS A 21 -11.09 -17.21 10.03
CA LYS A 21 -12.42 -17.53 9.50
C LYS A 21 -12.90 -16.46 8.51
N GLU A 22 -12.82 -15.19 8.86
CA GLU A 22 -13.22 -14.08 7.97
C GLU A 22 -12.42 -14.10 6.66
N THR A 23 -11.15 -14.46 6.71
CA THR A 23 -10.32 -14.59 5.52
C THR A 23 -10.75 -15.78 4.66
N ALA A 24 -11.04 -16.93 5.27
CA ALA A 24 -11.57 -18.10 4.58
C ALA A 24 -12.93 -17.81 3.93
N ASP A 25 -13.84 -17.18 4.67
CA ASP A 25 -15.17 -16.78 4.16
C ASP A 25 -15.06 -15.79 2.99
N ALA A 26 -14.11 -14.84 3.06
CA ALA A 26 -13.84 -13.91 1.97
C ALA A 26 -13.32 -14.63 0.70
N ILE A 27 -12.42 -15.60 0.87
CA ILE A 27 -11.94 -16.43 -0.25
C ILE A 27 -13.09 -17.22 -0.86
N ASP A 28 -13.97 -17.80 -0.03
CA ASP A 28 -15.13 -18.55 -0.48
C ASP A 28 -16.08 -17.69 -1.31
N ILE A 29 -16.41 -16.48 -0.84
CA ILE A 29 -17.26 -15.54 -1.55
C ILE A 29 -16.63 -15.17 -2.91
N LEU A 30 -15.34 -14.81 -2.93
CA LEU A 30 -14.66 -14.42 -4.17
C LEU A 30 -14.55 -15.60 -5.14
N TRP A 31 -14.27 -16.81 -4.64
CA TRP A 31 -14.26 -18.03 -5.47
C TRP A 31 -15.62 -18.31 -6.10
N ASN A 32 -16.70 -18.21 -5.32
CA ASN A 32 -18.06 -18.42 -5.81
C ASN A 32 -18.46 -17.38 -6.87
N ILE A 33 -18.02 -16.12 -6.74
CA ILE A 33 -18.20 -15.09 -7.75
C ILE A 33 -17.47 -15.48 -9.05
N LEU A 34 -16.20 -15.86 -8.96
CA LEU A 34 -15.39 -16.25 -10.12
C LEU A 34 -15.99 -17.47 -10.84
N LYS A 35 -16.35 -18.50 -10.07
CA LYS A 35 -16.89 -19.77 -10.59
C LYS A 35 -18.28 -19.61 -11.18
N SER A 36 -19.21 -19.04 -10.41
CA SER A 36 -20.64 -19.06 -10.74
C SER A 36 -21.05 -17.88 -11.62
N ARG A 37 -20.53 -16.68 -11.37
CA ARG A 37 -20.90 -15.47 -12.12
C ARG A 37 -20.06 -15.26 -13.36
N HIS A 38 -18.73 -15.53 -13.26
CA HIS A 38 -17.80 -15.28 -14.35
C HIS A 38 -17.35 -16.54 -15.08
N GLN A 39 -17.72 -17.73 -14.60
CA GLN A 39 -17.38 -19.03 -15.19
C GLN A 39 -15.87 -19.20 -15.45
N ILE A 40 -15.03 -18.66 -14.55
CA ILE A 40 -13.58 -18.76 -14.65
C ILE A 40 -13.14 -20.20 -14.28
N PRO A 41 -12.43 -20.91 -15.15
CA PRO A 41 -11.93 -22.24 -14.82
C PRO A 41 -10.85 -22.18 -13.73
N SER A 42 -10.81 -23.19 -12.85
CA SER A 42 -9.88 -23.27 -11.72
C SER A 42 -8.41 -23.07 -12.13
N SER A 43 -8.03 -23.56 -13.32
CA SER A 43 -6.68 -23.40 -13.86
C SER A 43 -6.25 -21.97 -14.15
N LYS A 44 -7.19 -21.02 -14.16
CA LYS A 44 -6.94 -19.57 -14.34
C LYS A 44 -7.10 -18.77 -13.04
N VAL A 45 -7.33 -19.44 -11.91
CA VAL A 45 -7.48 -18.78 -10.61
C VAL A 45 -6.18 -18.93 -9.83
N HIS A 46 -5.67 -17.81 -9.34
CA HIS A 46 -4.47 -17.73 -8.52
C HIS A 46 -4.79 -17.04 -7.21
N ILE A 47 -4.47 -17.69 -6.09
CA ILE A 47 -4.58 -17.10 -4.76
C ILE A 47 -3.17 -16.86 -4.25
N VAL A 48 -2.85 -15.59 -3.99
CA VAL A 48 -1.50 -15.18 -3.60
C VAL A 48 -1.58 -14.37 -2.31
N MET A 49 -0.85 -14.81 -1.30
CA MET A 49 -0.63 -14.04 -0.07
C MET A 49 0.45 -12.98 -0.31
N SER A 50 0.17 -11.74 0.12
CA SER A 50 1.12 -10.65 0.00
C SER A 50 2.38 -10.88 0.85
N SER A 51 3.48 -10.26 0.45
CA SER A 51 4.74 -10.37 1.18
C SER A 51 4.66 -9.80 2.60
N GLY A 52 3.83 -8.79 2.84
CA GLY A 52 3.62 -8.24 4.18
C GLY A 52 2.96 -9.24 5.14
N LEU A 53 1.95 -9.96 4.67
CA LEU A 53 1.32 -11.05 5.44
C LEU A 53 2.31 -12.20 5.63
N MET A 54 3.01 -12.60 4.57
CA MET A 54 4.01 -13.67 4.62
C MET A 54 5.10 -13.38 5.66
N GLN A 55 5.65 -12.15 5.72
CA GLN A 55 6.64 -11.76 6.71
C GLN A 55 6.11 -11.86 8.15
N GLU A 56 4.86 -11.49 8.40
CA GLU A 56 4.24 -11.66 9.72
C GLU A 56 4.09 -13.15 10.08
N LEU A 57 3.63 -13.97 9.15
CA LEU A 57 3.46 -15.42 9.34
C LEU A 57 4.78 -16.14 9.59
N ASP A 58 5.84 -15.73 8.91
CA ASP A 58 7.17 -16.35 8.99
C ASP A 58 7.82 -16.15 10.37
N LYS A 59 7.61 -14.99 11.01
CA LYS A 59 8.07 -14.73 12.39
C LYS A 59 7.64 -15.83 13.37
N TYR A 60 6.48 -16.43 13.12
CA TYR A 60 5.88 -17.46 13.97
C TYR A 60 5.93 -18.86 13.34
N LYS A 61 6.56 -19.01 12.16
CA LYS A 61 6.61 -20.25 11.36
C LYS A 61 5.21 -20.81 11.05
N LYS A 62 4.27 -19.92 10.70
CA LYS A 62 2.84 -20.23 10.50
C LYS A 62 2.38 -20.13 9.04
N VAL A 63 3.27 -19.96 8.07
CA VAL A 63 2.91 -19.76 6.66
C VAL A 63 2.06 -20.92 6.13
N GLU A 64 2.51 -22.16 6.29
CA GLU A 64 1.77 -23.34 5.82
C GLU A 64 0.48 -23.58 6.61
N TYR A 65 0.53 -23.40 7.94
CA TYR A 65 -0.66 -23.48 8.78
C TYR A 65 -1.74 -22.53 8.29
N PHE A 66 -1.38 -21.25 8.08
CA PHE A 66 -2.32 -20.23 7.64
C PHE A 66 -2.91 -20.53 6.27
N ALA A 67 -2.08 -20.93 5.30
CA ALA A 67 -2.55 -21.32 3.98
C ALA A 67 -3.58 -22.46 4.00
N ASN A 68 -3.44 -23.38 4.96
CA ASN A 68 -4.40 -24.46 5.16
C ASN A 68 -5.70 -23.99 5.82
N VAL A 69 -5.59 -23.16 6.88
CA VAL A 69 -6.74 -22.69 7.66
C VAL A 69 -7.66 -21.77 6.86
N ILE A 70 -7.09 -20.89 6.04
CA ILE A 70 -7.88 -19.97 5.21
C ILE A 70 -8.44 -20.61 3.94
N ARG A 71 -8.20 -21.91 3.72
CA ARG A 71 -8.70 -22.63 2.56
C ARG A 71 -10.15 -23.04 2.75
N PRO A 72 -11.12 -22.47 2.01
CA PRO A 72 -12.51 -22.89 2.11
C PRO A 72 -12.69 -24.31 1.58
N VAL A 73 -13.65 -25.05 2.12
CA VAL A 73 -14.02 -26.40 1.65
C VAL A 73 -14.50 -26.39 0.19
N SER A 74 -15.15 -25.31 -0.23
CA SER A 74 -15.68 -25.12 -1.58
C SER A 74 -14.60 -24.89 -2.63
N LEU A 75 -13.38 -24.49 -2.20
CA LEU A 75 -12.29 -24.16 -3.12
C LEU A 75 -11.78 -25.43 -3.81
N ASP A 76 -11.71 -25.37 -5.15
CA ASP A 76 -11.17 -26.46 -5.96
C ASP A 76 -9.77 -26.87 -5.44
N PRO A 77 -9.55 -28.18 -5.18
CA PRO A 77 -8.28 -28.67 -4.63
C PRO A 77 -7.05 -28.37 -5.51
N SER A 78 -7.24 -28.18 -6.80
CA SER A 78 -6.16 -27.85 -7.73
C SER A 78 -5.64 -26.41 -7.58
N ILE A 79 -6.43 -25.51 -7.01
CA ILE A 79 -6.03 -24.12 -6.77
C ILE A 79 -5.10 -24.08 -5.56
N LYS A 80 -3.87 -23.66 -5.77
CA LYS A 80 -2.89 -23.50 -4.70
C LYS A 80 -2.96 -22.09 -4.11
N ILE A 81 -2.88 -22.00 -2.79
CA ILE A 81 -2.60 -20.74 -2.10
C ILE A 81 -1.08 -20.61 -2.04
N THR A 82 -0.55 -19.60 -2.69
CA THR A 82 0.88 -19.31 -2.79
C THR A 82 1.21 -18.02 -2.07
N TYR A 83 2.48 -17.77 -1.88
CA TYR A 83 2.99 -16.51 -1.31
C TYR A 83 4.19 -16.04 -2.13
N ILE A 84 4.46 -14.74 -2.04
CA ILE A 84 5.57 -14.10 -2.72
C ILE A 84 6.47 -13.39 -1.73
N THR A 85 7.77 -13.34 -2.04
CA THR A 85 8.73 -12.56 -1.24
C THR A 85 8.54 -11.06 -1.51
N PRO A 86 9.04 -10.18 -0.60
CA PRO A 86 9.02 -8.73 -0.85
C PRO A 86 9.67 -8.33 -2.18
N GLU A 87 10.77 -8.98 -2.54
CA GLU A 87 11.50 -8.72 -3.79
C GLU A 87 10.69 -9.14 -5.02
N GLN A 88 10.05 -10.30 -4.97
CA GLN A 88 9.16 -10.77 -6.04
C GLN A 88 7.96 -9.85 -6.21
N GLU A 89 7.32 -9.45 -5.09
CA GLU A 89 6.19 -8.54 -5.13
C GLU A 89 6.61 -7.16 -5.65
N ALA A 90 7.77 -6.64 -5.24
CA ALA A 90 8.35 -5.39 -5.74
C ALA A 90 8.57 -5.42 -7.26
N GLN A 91 9.16 -6.49 -7.78
CA GLN A 91 9.39 -6.64 -9.22
C GLN A 91 8.08 -6.74 -10.00
N LEU A 92 7.12 -7.54 -9.52
CA LEU A 92 5.81 -7.67 -10.14
C LEU A 92 5.02 -6.35 -10.10
N SER A 93 5.11 -5.61 -9.00
CA SER A 93 4.50 -4.30 -8.85
C SER A 93 5.06 -3.30 -9.87
N LEU A 94 6.40 -3.23 -10.02
CA LEU A 94 7.03 -2.40 -11.04
C LEU A 94 6.55 -2.77 -12.45
N LEU A 95 6.54 -4.07 -12.77
CA LEU A 95 6.11 -4.55 -14.09
C LEU A 95 4.62 -4.27 -14.37
N GLY A 96 3.78 -4.28 -13.34
CA GLY A 96 2.35 -4.01 -13.45
C GLY A 96 1.99 -2.53 -13.52
N ILE A 97 2.69 -1.69 -12.75
CA ILE A 97 2.37 -0.27 -12.59
C ILE A 97 3.12 0.58 -13.62
N VAL A 98 4.44 0.35 -13.77
CA VAL A 98 5.26 1.22 -14.63
C VAL A 98 5.04 0.91 -16.11
N PRO A 99 4.66 1.90 -16.93
CA PRO A 99 4.52 1.72 -18.37
C PRO A 99 5.78 1.13 -19.01
N GLN A 100 5.63 0.20 -19.94
CA GLN A 100 6.73 -0.55 -20.54
C GLN A 100 7.89 0.33 -21.00
N LYS A 101 7.59 1.47 -21.61
CA LYS A 101 8.59 2.45 -22.09
C LYS A 101 9.39 3.15 -20.99
N ARG A 102 8.94 3.06 -19.73
CA ARG A 102 9.58 3.71 -18.57
C ARG A 102 10.25 2.72 -17.61
N ARG A 103 10.05 1.41 -17.78
CA ARG A 103 10.51 0.36 -16.82
C ARG A 103 12.00 0.41 -16.52
N PHE A 104 12.83 0.87 -17.47
CA PHE A 104 14.28 0.95 -17.29
C PHE A 104 14.79 2.32 -16.87
N THR A 105 13.93 3.33 -16.80
CA THR A 105 14.31 4.72 -16.48
C THR A 105 13.60 5.27 -15.24
N ALA A 106 12.57 4.59 -14.76
CA ALA A 106 11.85 4.98 -13.56
C ALA A 106 12.16 4.05 -12.39
N THR A 107 11.86 4.52 -11.19
CA THR A 107 11.77 3.71 -9.98
C THR A 107 10.30 3.47 -9.63
N GLN A 108 10.04 2.51 -8.74
CA GLN A 108 8.71 2.28 -8.19
C GLN A 108 8.83 1.99 -6.70
N ILE A 109 7.92 2.55 -5.90
CA ILE A 109 7.76 2.28 -4.47
C ILE A 109 6.28 2.01 -4.17
N ASP A 110 6.01 0.93 -3.48
CA ASP A 110 4.70 0.54 -2.99
C ASP A 110 4.69 0.59 -1.46
N VAL A 111 3.90 1.48 -0.89
CA VAL A 111 3.71 1.58 0.57
C VAL A 111 2.51 0.74 0.96
N GLY A 112 2.78 -0.54 1.23
CA GLY A 112 1.76 -1.50 1.62
C GLY A 112 1.30 -1.32 3.06
N SER A 113 0.46 -2.23 3.51
CA SER A 113 -0.04 -2.27 4.89
C SER A 113 1.04 -2.73 5.87
N GLY A 114 1.74 -3.82 5.55
CA GLY A 114 2.74 -4.45 6.42
C GLY A 114 4.18 -4.04 6.13
N ASN A 115 4.51 -3.73 4.89
CA ASN A 115 5.86 -3.38 4.46
C ASN A 115 5.83 -2.33 3.33
N THR A 116 7.00 -1.74 3.07
CA THR A 116 7.24 -0.91 1.89
C THR A 116 8.23 -1.64 1.00
N LYS A 117 7.93 -1.71 -0.29
CA LYS A 117 8.71 -2.44 -1.28
C LYS A 117 8.69 -1.72 -2.62
N GLY A 118 9.73 -1.94 -3.40
CA GLY A 118 9.85 -1.33 -4.72
C GLY A 118 11.21 -1.65 -5.33
N GLY A 119 11.67 -0.79 -6.23
CA GLY A 119 12.97 -0.94 -6.85
C GLY A 119 13.03 -0.37 -8.25
N TYR A 120 14.00 -0.83 -8.99
CA TYR A 120 14.29 -0.39 -10.35
C TYR A 120 15.07 -1.48 -11.11
N PHE A 121 15.13 -1.38 -12.42
CA PHE A 121 16.08 -2.17 -13.22
C PHE A 121 17.38 -1.39 -13.41
N ASP A 122 18.53 -1.99 -13.09
CA ASP A 122 19.84 -1.39 -13.31
C ASP A 122 20.23 -1.33 -14.81
N ALA A 123 21.42 -0.84 -15.11
CA ALA A 123 21.95 -0.75 -16.47
C ALA A 123 22.04 -2.13 -17.18
N ASN A 124 22.19 -3.20 -16.41
CA ASN A 124 22.23 -4.58 -16.91
C ASN A 124 20.84 -5.21 -17.01
N LYS A 125 19.77 -4.44 -16.80
CA LYS A 125 18.38 -4.89 -16.75
C LYS A 125 18.10 -5.91 -15.63
N LYS A 126 18.94 -5.94 -14.60
CA LYS A 126 18.70 -6.72 -13.40
C LYS A 126 17.84 -5.90 -12.44
N PHE A 127 16.82 -6.53 -11.85
CA PHE A 127 15.98 -5.88 -10.85
C PHE A 127 16.75 -5.69 -9.55
N VAL A 128 16.75 -4.47 -9.03
CA VAL A 128 17.33 -4.08 -7.75
C VAL A 128 16.18 -3.74 -6.80
N PRO A 129 15.86 -4.63 -5.86
CA PRO A 129 14.76 -4.40 -4.91
C PRO A 129 15.15 -3.39 -3.84
N VAL A 130 14.17 -2.62 -3.37
CA VAL A 130 14.22 -1.77 -2.17
C VAL A 130 13.09 -2.21 -1.27
N THR A 131 13.40 -2.60 -0.04
CA THR A 131 12.39 -3.14 0.88
C THR A 131 12.62 -2.61 2.29
N PHE A 132 11.50 -2.25 2.96
CA PHE A 132 11.49 -1.89 4.38
C PHE A 132 10.41 -2.71 5.08
N PRO A 133 10.66 -3.22 6.31
CA PRO A 133 9.70 -4.03 7.06
C PRO A 133 8.58 -3.21 7.70
N LEU A 134 8.32 -2.01 7.18
CA LEU A 134 7.29 -1.09 7.66
C LEU A 134 6.41 -0.62 6.50
N GLY A 135 5.12 -0.54 6.78
CA GLY A 135 4.09 0.03 5.95
C GLY A 135 3.06 0.73 6.83
N THR A 136 1.93 1.11 6.28
CA THR A 136 0.91 1.91 6.98
C THR A 136 0.48 1.29 8.32
N LYS A 137 0.06 0.03 8.34
CA LYS A 137 -0.45 -0.64 9.55
C LYS A 137 0.65 -1.13 10.49
N SER A 138 1.76 -1.60 9.95
CA SER A 138 2.89 -2.05 10.81
C SER A 138 3.54 -0.86 11.50
N PHE A 139 3.64 0.31 10.86
CA PHE A 139 4.14 1.52 11.50
C PHE A 139 3.14 2.06 12.54
N GLN A 140 1.82 2.01 12.25
CA GLN A 140 0.78 2.31 13.24
C GLN A 140 0.96 1.46 14.50
N ARG A 141 1.05 0.13 14.35
CA ARG A 141 1.26 -0.79 15.49
C ARG A 141 2.55 -0.49 16.25
N LEU A 142 3.62 -0.15 15.55
CA LEU A 142 4.89 0.20 16.19
C LEU A 142 4.75 1.46 17.05
N ILE A 143 4.07 2.51 16.57
CA ILE A 143 3.81 3.73 17.35
C ILE A 143 2.94 3.40 18.56
N GLU A 144 1.83 2.69 18.36
CA GLU A 144 0.89 2.30 19.42
C GLU A 144 1.51 1.40 20.49
N SER A 145 2.55 0.63 20.15
CA SER A 145 3.32 -0.15 21.13
C SER A 145 4.19 0.71 22.05
N LYS A 146 4.43 1.98 21.70
CA LYS A 146 5.29 2.93 22.43
C LYS A 146 4.48 3.99 23.19
N THR A 147 3.28 4.29 22.73
CA THR A 147 2.40 5.28 23.39
C THR A 147 0.92 4.92 23.25
N ALA A 148 0.18 5.16 24.33
CA ALA A 148 -1.28 5.16 24.35
C ALA A 148 -1.86 6.58 24.43
N GLY A 149 -1.00 7.61 24.28
CA GLY A 149 -1.37 9.01 24.44
C GLY A 149 -2.30 9.58 23.37
N ASP A 150 -2.53 10.87 23.47
CA ASP A 150 -3.33 11.60 22.50
C ASP A 150 -2.66 11.70 21.12
N LEU A 151 -3.30 12.38 20.20
CA LEU A 151 -2.80 12.50 18.83
C LEU A 151 -1.48 13.28 18.76
N SER A 152 -1.26 14.25 19.66
CA SER A 152 -0.01 15.02 19.71
C SER A 152 1.15 14.13 20.15
N GLU A 153 0.95 13.32 21.19
CA GLU A 153 1.95 12.35 21.64
C GLU A 153 2.21 11.26 20.61
N TYR A 154 1.16 10.81 19.92
CA TYR A 154 1.27 9.85 18.82
C TYR A 154 2.21 10.35 17.71
N VAL A 155 2.03 11.61 17.24
CA VAL A 155 2.89 12.21 16.21
C VAL A 155 4.32 12.39 16.73
N LYS A 156 4.51 12.91 17.95
CA LYS A 156 5.85 13.06 18.55
C LYS A 156 6.57 11.70 18.66
N THR A 157 5.85 10.65 19.03
CA THR A 157 6.41 9.29 19.12
C THR A 157 6.80 8.76 17.74
N ALA A 158 5.97 8.99 16.72
CA ALA A 158 6.27 8.61 15.34
C ALA A 158 7.55 9.31 14.84
N ASP A 159 7.65 10.62 15.04
CA ASP A 159 8.81 11.43 14.64
C ASP A 159 10.09 10.99 15.39
N ALA A 160 9.97 10.62 16.67
CA ALA A 160 11.10 10.08 17.44
C ALA A 160 11.55 8.72 16.90
N ILE A 161 10.61 7.79 16.61
CA ILE A 161 10.93 6.49 16.00
C ILE A 161 11.65 6.69 14.67
N TRP A 162 11.15 7.58 13.81
CA TRP A 162 11.79 7.90 12.55
C TRP A 162 13.23 8.39 12.77
N ARG A 163 13.40 9.47 13.51
CA ARG A 163 14.71 10.13 13.72
C ARG A 163 15.73 9.21 14.37
N ASP A 164 15.32 8.48 15.40
CA ASP A 164 16.24 7.78 16.28
C ASP A 164 16.53 6.33 15.83
N SER A 165 15.64 5.74 15.02
CA SER A 165 15.74 4.32 14.67
C SER A 165 15.69 4.00 13.18
N LEU A 166 14.92 4.74 12.38
CA LEU A 166 14.61 4.34 11.00
C LEU A 166 15.40 5.13 9.96
N ARG A 167 15.61 6.41 10.17
CA ARG A 167 16.19 7.33 9.19
C ARG A 167 17.53 6.84 8.66
N ASN A 168 18.45 6.44 9.54
CA ASN A 168 19.78 5.95 9.12
C ASN A 168 19.69 4.68 8.28
N THR A 169 18.76 3.78 8.60
CA THR A 169 18.51 2.56 7.81
C THR A 169 18.02 2.92 6.41
N VAL A 170 17.09 3.87 6.30
CA VAL A 170 16.56 4.36 5.02
C VAL A 170 17.66 5.05 4.20
N ILE A 171 18.44 5.93 4.81
CA ILE A 171 19.54 6.62 4.14
C ILE A 171 20.56 5.61 3.61
N ASN A 172 20.98 4.64 4.43
CA ASN A 172 21.94 3.61 4.02
C ASN A 172 21.42 2.78 2.84
N GLU A 173 20.14 2.40 2.86
CA GLU A 173 19.51 1.68 1.75
C GLU A 173 19.56 2.52 0.46
N PHE A 174 19.26 3.80 0.53
CA PHE A 174 19.28 4.71 -0.62
C PHE A 174 20.71 5.09 -1.07
N VAL A 175 21.71 5.04 -0.19
CA VAL A 175 23.11 5.21 -0.56
C VAL A 175 23.60 4.01 -1.37
N VAL A 176 23.23 2.81 -0.95
CA VAL A 176 23.58 1.57 -1.69
C VAL A 176 22.82 1.48 -3.01
N LYS A 177 21.56 1.93 -3.04
CA LYS A 177 20.65 1.84 -4.21
C LYS A 177 20.35 3.24 -4.76
N GLN A 178 21.39 3.90 -5.23
CA GLN A 178 21.39 5.33 -5.59
C GLN A 178 20.34 5.72 -6.62
N ASP A 179 20.01 4.83 -7.55
CA ASP A 179 19.02 5.11 -8.60
C ASP A 179 17.63 5.46 -8.04
N VAL A 180 17.31 5.03 -6.81
CA VAL A 180 16.07 5.46 -6.13
C VAL A 180 16.00 6.98 -6.01
N ARG A 181 17.14 7.63 -5.71
CA ARG A 181 17.23 9.08 -5.57
C ARG A 181 17.59 9.79 -6.87
N ASN A 182 18.41 9.17 -7.73
CA ASN A 182 18.95 9.83 -8.91
C ASN A 182 17.98 9.91 -10.09
N ARG A 183 17.05 8.95 -10.23
CA ARG A 183 16.10 8.95 -11.36
C ARG A 183 15.05 10.05 -11.22
N ASP A 184 14.63 10.64 -12.34
CA ASP A 184 13.70 11.77 -12.38
C ASP A 184 12.24 11.37 -12.14
N ILE A 185 11.90 10.09 -12.37
CA ILE A 185 10.52 9.62 -12.29
C ILE A 185 10.44 8.47 -11.30
N MET A 186 9.52 8.59 -10.36
CA MET A 186 9.14 7.54 -9.44
C MET A 186 7.65 7.27 -9.54
N TYR A 187 7.27 6.02 -9.78
CA TYR A 187 5.91 5.57 -9.63
C TYR A 187 5.68 5.12 -8.20
N ILE A 188 4.61 5.62 -7.61
CA ILE A 188 4.24 5.31 -6.24
C ILE A 188 2.89 4.60 -6.19
N SER A 189 2.74 3.66 -5.27
CA SER A 189 1.51 2.90 -5.07
C SER A 189 1.32 2.50 -3.61
N GLY A 190 0.22 1.84 -3.33
CA GLY A 190 -0.14 1.37 -2.00
C GLY A 190 -1.29 2.15 -1.38
N GLY A 191 -1.75 1.64 -0.24
CA GLY A 191 -2.97 2.14 0.36
C GLY A 191 -2.92 3.59 0.81
N ILE A 192 -1.79 4.04 1.35
CA ILE A 192 -1.63 5.45 1.77
C ILE A 192 -1.54 6.39 0.56
N VAL A 193 -0.88 5.96 -0.52
CA VAL A 193 -0.81 6.75 -1.76
C VAL A 193 -2.18 6.91 -2.38
N TRP A 194 -2.97 5.83 -2.42
CA TRP A 194 -4.37 5.87 -2.83
C TRP A 194 -5.21 6.80 -1.94
N ALA A 195 -5.00 6.80 -0.62
CA ALA A 195 -5.69 7.70 0.29
C ALA A 195 -5.35 9.16 0.02
N ILE A 196 -4.06 9.48 -0.18
CA ILE A 196 -3.61 10.83 -0.53
C ILE A 196 -4.24 11.29 -1.85
N ALA A 197 -4.15 10.49 -2.91
CA ALA A 197 -4.74 10.82 -4.21
C ALA A 197 -6.26 11.04 -4.08
N SER A 198 -6.98 10.17 -3.36
CA SER A 198 -8.44 10.28 -3.21
C SER A 198 -8.90 11.49 -2.43
N LEU A 199 -8.12 11.94 -1.42
CA LEU A 199 -8.52 13.04 -0.54
C LEU A 199 -7.94 14.40 -0.96
N MET A 200 -6.74 14.42 -1.60
CA MET A 200 -6.09 15.65 -2.06
C MET A 200 -6.36 15.98 -3.53
N ARG A 201 -6.66 14.96 -4.34
CA ARG A 201 -6.88 15.06 -5.79
C ARG A 201 -8.14 14.29 -6.21
N PRO A 202 -9.32 14.58 -5.59
CA PRO A 202 -10.54 13.82 -5.85
C PRO A 202 -10.94 13.86 -7.34
N GLU A 203 -10.60 14.93 -8.08
CA GLU A 203 -10.86 15.05 -9.52
C GLU A 203 -10.17 13.97 -10.36
N SER A 204 -9.11 13.35 -9.83
CA SER A 204 -8.33 12.35 -10.53
C SER A 204 -8.83 10.91 -10.36
N CYS A 205 -9.97 10.72 -9.72
CA CYS A 205 -10.49 9.40 -9.32
C CYS A 205 -10.65 8.39 -10.48
N ASN A 206 -10.79 8.86 -11.71
CA ASN A 206 -10.88 8.02 -12.91
C ASN A 206 -9.58 7.97 -13.72
N ASN A 207 -8.51 8.61 -13.26
CA ASN A 207 -7.24 8.61 -13.94
C ASN A 207 -6.45 7.33 -13.66
N ASN A 208 -5.73 6.83 -14.66
CA ASN A 208 -4.81 5.70 -14.45
C ASN A 208 -3.61 6.09 -13.59
N TYR A 209 -3.21 7.35 -13.64
CA TYR A 209 -2.11 7.94 -12.88
C TYR A 209 -2.50 9.33 -12.42
N THR A 210 -2.07 9.68 -11.22
CA THR A 210 -2.21 11.02 -10.66
C THR A 210 -0.84 11.48 -10.21
N GLU A 211 -0.38 12.60 -10.70
CA GLU A 211 0.89 13.20 -10.26
C GLU A 211 0.69 13.80 -8.87
N LEU A 212 1.56 13.43 -7.94
CA LEU A 212 1.62 13.98 -6.59
C LEU A 212 2.95 14.70 -6.42
N THR A 213 2.93 15.77 -5.67
CA THR A 213 4.13 16.51 -5.27
C THR A 213 4.52 16.16 -3.84
N ALA A 214 5.81 16.26 -3.51
CA ALA A 214 6.27 16.11 -2.13
C ALA A 214 5.56 17.09 -1.18
N GLN A 215 5.26 18.30 -1.68
CA GLN A 215 4.53 19.31 -0.91
C GLN A 215 3.11 18.86 -0.58
N GLU A 216 2.39 18.23 -1.51
CA GLU A 216 1.05 17.71 -1.26
C GLU A 216 1.05 16.56 -0.26
N ILE A 217 2.09 15.71 -0.29
CA ILE A 217 2.26 14.62 0.67
C ILE A 217 2.49 15.19 2.08
N SER A 218 3.36 16.19 2.22
CA SER A 218 3.59 16.88 3.50
C SER A 218 2.35 17.64 3.97
N GLU A 219 1.62 18.26 3.06
CA GLU A 219 0.36 18.96 3.37
C GLU A 219 -0.72 17.98 3.83
N PHE A 220 -0.83 16.82 3.21
CA PHE A 220 -1.73 15.76 3.66
C PHE A 220 -1.42 15.33 5.10
N ARG A 221 -0.12 15.08 5.42
CA ARG A 221 0.35 14.80 6.78
C ARG A 221 -0.08 15.91 7.75
N ARG A 222 0.14 17.18 7.39
CA ARG A 222 -0.25 18.33 8.20
C ARG A 222 -1.75 18.36 8.43
N MET A 223 -2.56 18.24 7.38
CA MET A 223 -4.03 18.30 7.47
C MET A 223 -4.61 17.18 8.31
N LEU A 224 -4.05 15.98 8.26
CA LEU A 224 -4.47 14.88 9.14
C LEU A 224 -4.37 15.25 10.62
N PHE A 225 -3.42 16.11 11.00
CA PHE A 225 -3.24 16.56 12.35
C PHE A 225 -4.07 17.81 12.68
N THR A 226 -4.09 18.83 11.81
CA THR A 226 -4.66 20.16 12.11
C THR A 226 -6.07 20.37 11.56
N ASP A 227 -6.41 19.79 10.41
CA ASP A 227 -7.61 20.10 9.62
C ASP A 227 -8.34 18.83 9.14
N TYR A 228 -8.40 17.80 9.99
CA TYR A 228 -8.90 16.48 9.63
C TYR A 228 -10.30 16.50 9.01
N ASP A 229 -11.24 17.24 9.64
CA ASP A 229 -12.64 17.27 9.17
C ASP A 229 -12.78 17.89 7.77
N LYS A 230 -11.92 18.85 7.44
CA LYS A 230 -11.85 19.44 6.10
C LYS A 230 -11.24 18.45 5.11
N LEU A 231 -10.19 17.76 5.51
CA LEU A 231 -9.51 16.78 4.64
C LEU A 231 -10.42 15.64 4.23
N ILE A 232 -11.21 15.08 5.15
CA ILE A 232 -12.07 13.93 4.88
C ILE A 232 -13.39 14.29 4.15
N LYS A 233 -13.65 15.58 3.96
CA LYS A 233 -14.82 16.10 3.24
C LYS A 233 -14.37 17.09 2.16
N PRO A 234 -13.57 16.64 1.17
CA PRO A 234 -13.14 17.54 0.11
C PRO A 234 -14.36 18.06 -0.66
N ASP A 235 -14.24 19.31 -1.10
CA ASP A 235 -15.27 19.89 -1.97
C ASP A 235 -15.25 19.20 -3.33
N LEU A 236 -16.38 18.64 -3.76
CA LEU A 236 -16.58 17.99 -5.05
C LEU A 236 -17.43 18.83 -6.01
N SER A 237 -17.88 20.02 -5.60
CA SER A 237 -18.81 20.88 -6.38
C SER A 237 -18.26 21.31 -7.75
N PHE A 238 -16.95 21.27 -7.92
CA PHE A 238 -16.30 21.55 -9.21
C PHE A 238 -16.41 20.40 -10.21
N ILE A 239 -16.74 19.17 -9.78
CA ILE A 239 -16.92 18.01 -10.64
C ILE A 239 -18.32 18.11 -11.27
N LYS A 240 -18.37 18.45 -12.56
CA LYS A 240 -19.67 18.69 -13.25
C LYS A 240 -20.34 17.42 -13.76
N VAL A 241 -19.63 16.30 -13.81
CA VAL A 241 -20.17 15.02 -14.30
C VAL A 241 -20.66 14.20 -13.10
N PRO A 242 -21.97 13.95 -12.94
CA PRO A 242 -22.52 13.27 -11.76
C PRO A 242 -21.98 11.85 -11.54
N GLU A 243 -21.63 11.14 -12.60
CA GLU A 243 -21.04 9.80 -12.51
C GLU A 243 -19.63 9.84 -11.96
N GLN A 244 -18.83 10.84 -12.38
CA GLN A 244 -17.50 11.07 -11.85
C GLN A 244 -17.56 11.49 -10.38
N GLU A 245 -18.44 12.41 -10.02
CA GLU A 245 -18.63 12.82 -8.62
C GLU A 245 -18.96 11.62 -7.73
N ARG A 246 -19.91 10.75 -8.17
CA ARG A 246 -20.23 9.52 -7.43
C ARG A 246 -19.04 8.56 -7.31
N ALA A 247 -18.24 8.42 -8.36
CA ALA A 247 -17.04 7.60 -8.32
C ALA A 247 -16.00 8.13 -7.33
N CYS A 248 -15.78 9.45 -7.32
CA CYS A 248 -14.88 10.11 -6.38
C CYS A 248 -15.37 9.97 -4.94
N GLN A 249 -16.67 10.23 -4.69
CA GLN A 249 -17.27 10.04 -3.36
C GLN A 249 -17.15 8.59 -2.88
N LYS A 250 -17.33 7.62 -3.77
CA LYS A 250 -17.15 6.20 -3.47
C LYS A 250 -15.71 5.90 -3.03
N ASN A 251 -14.71 6.47 -3.71
CA ASN A 251 -13.29 6.30 -3.35
C ASN A 251 -13.00 6.91 -1.99
N ILE A 252 -13.47 8.13 -1.71
CA ILE A 252 -13.33 8.79 -0.41
C ILE A 252 -13.93 7.93 0.70
N ASN A 253 -15.18 7.48 0.53
CA ASN A 253 -15.87 6.64 1.51
C ASN A 253 -15.11 5.32 1.76
N ARG A 254 -14.51 4.74 0.71
CA ARG A 254 -13.70 3.52 0.82
C ARG A 254 -12.42 3.77 1.61
N VAL A 255 -11.74 4.91 1.42
CA VAL A 255 -10.57 5.31 2.22
C VAL A 255 -10.95 5.38 3.69
N LEU A 256 -12.01 6.11 4.02
CA LEU A 256 -12.47 6.33 5.40
C LEU A 256 -12.97 5.05 6.08
N LYS A 257 -13.48 4.09 5.31
CA LYS A 257 -13.82 2.75 5.82
C LYS A 257 -12.59 1.89 6.09
N THR A 258 -11.51 2.09 5.33
CA THR A 258 -10.29 1.25 5.40
C THR A 258 -9.32 1.73 6.48
N TYR A 259 -9.25 3.05 6.70
CA TYR A 259 -8.27 3.67 7.57
C TYR A 259 -8.93 4.60 8.59
N ASP A 260 -8.62 4.42 9.86
CA ASP A 260 -8.85 5.42 10.88
C ASP A 260 -7.79 6.54 10.79
N ARG A 261 -7.98 7.62 11.57
CA ARG A 261 -7.09 8.77 11.57
C ARG A 261 -5.64 8.42 11.96
N LYS A 262 -5.45 7.52 12.93
CA LYS A 262 -4.11 7.10 13.36
C LYS A 262 -3.39 6.30 12.27
N ALA A 263 -4.11 5.41 11.57
CA ALA A 263 -3.57 4.67 10.43
C ALA A 263 -3.14 5.61 9.30
N LEU A 264 -4.00 6.59 8.94
CA LEU A 264 -3.64 7.60 7.93
C LEU A 264 -2.42 8.42 8.36
N LEU A 265 -2.34 8.85 9.62
CA LEU A 265 -1.18 9.57 10.15
C LEU A 265 0.09 8.73 10.10
N ALA A 266 0.04 7.48 10.56
CA ALA A 266 1.21 6.60 10.50
C ALA A 266 1.71 6.42 9.07
N GLY A 267 0.80 6.13 8.15
CA GLY A 267 1.15 5.98 6.73
C GLY A 267 1.69 7.28 6.12
N ALA A 268 1.07 8.42 6.44
CA ALA A 268 1.49 9.73 5.93
C ALA A 268 2.86 10.14 6.46
N ILE A 269 3.13 9.95 7.75
CA ILE A 269 4.44 10.24 8.35
C ILE A 269 5.51 9.37 7.70
N TRP A 270 5.30 8.05 7.65
CA TRP A 270 6.24 7.12 7.04
C TRP A 270 6.53 7.47 5.58
N PHE A 271 5.50 7.73 4.79
CA PHE A 271 5.65 8.01 3.36
C PHE A 271 6.26 9.40 3.09
N ASP A 272 5.83 10.45 3.83
CA ASP A 272 6.41 11.78 3.73
C ASP A 272 7.91 11.76 4.04
N ASP A 273 8.30 11.13 5.15
CA ASP A 273 9.69 11.03 5.57
C ASP A 273 10.56 10.26 4.54
N LEU A 274 10.01 9.18 3.92
CA LEU A 274 10.68 8.50 2.80
C LEU A 274 10.87 9.42 1.59
N VAL A 275 9.84 10.16 1.21
CA VAL A 275 9.87 11.08 0.06
C VAL A 275 10.83 12.22 0.32
N GLN A 276 10.89 12.77 1.53
CA GLN A 276 11.87 13.80 1.89
C GLN A 276 13.31 13.29 1.72
N GLU A 277 13.64 12.09 2.20
CA GLU A 277 14.98 11.51 2.03
C GLU A 277 15.30 11.18 0.56
N ILE A 278 14.31 10.77 -0.22
CA ILE A 278 14.49 10.56 -1.68
C ILE A 278 14.80 11.89 -2.38
N ASN A 279 14.09 12.96 -2.06
CA ASN A 279 14.19 14.25 -2.71
C ASN A 279 15.42 15.07 -2.28
N THR A 280 16.17 14.65 -1.26
CA THR A 280 17.43 15.31 -0.88
C THR A 280 18.44 15.40 -2.03
N VAL A 281 18.39 14.47 -2.99
CA VAL A 281 19.30 14.41 -4.14
C VAL A 281 18.66 14.97 -5.42
N ASN A 282 17.37 14.70 -5.62
CA ASN A 282 16.64 15.18 -6.79
C ASN A 282 15.30 15.82 -6.35
N PRO A 283 15.31 17.12 -5.99
CA PRO A 283 14.13 17.81 -5.49
C PRO A 283 13.02 18.01 -6.56
N ASN A 284 13.35 17.85 -7.82
CA ASN A 284 12.41 17.96 -8.95
C ASN A 284 11.86 16.61 -9.42
N LYS A 285 12.07 15.56 -8.64
CA LYS A 285 11.56 14.22 -8.97
C LYS A 285 10.03 14.25 -9.09
N LYS A 286 9.55 13.62 -10.17
CA LYS A 286 8.11 13.41 -10.40
C LYS A 286 7.65 12.14 -9.67
N LEU A 287 6.60 12.28 -8.88
CA LEU A 287 5.98 11.20 -8.11
C LEU A 287 4.64 10.81 -8.72
#